data_72a6a4f3dc8d9f2e436eb661437e3d86
#
_entry.id   72a6a4f3dc8d9f2e436eb661437e3d86
#
_cell.length_a   1.000
_cell.length_b   1.000
_cell.length_c   1.000
_cell.angle_alpha   90.00
_cell.angle_beta   90.00
_cell.angle_gamma   90.00
#
_symmetry.space_group_name_H-M   'P 1'
#
loop_
_entity.id
_entity.type
_entity.pdbx_description
1 polymer ?
#
loop_
_entity_poly.entity_id
_entity_poly.type
_entity_poly.pdbx_seq_one_letter_code
_entity_poly.pdbx_strand_id
1 'polypeptide(L)'
;MDDTNRTIQDLVSSALMALADGNFEKALEEFRAAEIIDRDNPAILFNIGITYTRLGLFKTAIDYYQRILSLKSGFIDLHSVKKNMGYCYIQTGNYTEALKLLDDVISVFSEDTTALNMKAYCYQQLDMNEESLATYRTILQKDRFNYNSINSAAYLMALNNTQLESAYKLAKHVSGTSSHNPAYLDTLGYICIKIGRLDEAEKYLTKALSILPFEKEIQEHYAELMKIKKK
;
A
#
# COMPACT_ATOMS: atom_id res chain seq x y z
N MET A 1 -12.43 16.37 -38.36
CA MET A 1 -11.33 15.54 -38.87
C MET A 1 -11.63 14.13 -38.39
N ASP A 2 -11.79 13.23 -39.33
CA ASP A 2 -12.32 11.87 -39.12
C ASP A 2 -11.42 11.04 -38.24
N ASP A 3 -11.93 10.63 -37.08
CA ASP A 3 -11.23 9.84 -36.05
C ASP A 3 -11.17 8.32 -36.42
N THR A 4 -11.54 8.01 -37.66
CA THR A 4 -11.82 6.63 -38.11
C THR A 4 -10.60 5.82 -38.55
N ASN A 5 -9.35 6.33 -38.40
CA ASN A 5 -8.14 5.63 -38.87
C ASN A 5 -6.98 5.60 -37.86
N ARG A 6 -7.28 5.74 -36.55
CA ARG A 6 -6.22 5.64 -35.53
C ARG A 6 -5.82 4.16 -35.36
N THR A 7 -4.53 3.90 -35.40
CA THR A 7 -3.99 2.56 -35.15
C THR A 7 -4.04 2.21 -33.65
N ILE A 8 -3.98 0.93 -33.31
CA ILE A 8 -3.83 0.48 -31.92
C ILE A 8 -2.64 1.17 -31.24
N GLN A 9 -1.52 1.35 -31.97
CA GLN A 9 -0.32 1.98 -31.43
C GLN A 9 -0.56 3.47 -31.10
N ASP A 10 -1.29 4.20 -31.94
CA ASP A 10 -1.64 5.60 -31.70
C ASP A 10 -2.52 5.72 -30.46
N LEU A 11 -3.54 4.87 -30.34
CA LEU A 11 -4.46 4.83 -29.19
C LEU A 11 -3.71 4.50 -27.90
N VAL A 12 -2.89 3.46 -27.90
CA VAL A 12 -2.10 3.05 -26.72
C VAL A 12 -1.09 4.13 -26.33
N SER A 13 -0.41 4.75 -27.30
CA SER A 13 0.55 5.84 -27.02
C SER A 13 -0.15 7.05 -26.41
N SER A 14 -1.29 7.48 -26.97
CA SER A 14 -2.11 8.56 -26.43
C SER A 14 -2.62 8.25 -25.01
N ALA A 15 -3.08 7.01 -24.78
CA ALA A 15 -3.54 6.56 -23.49
C ALA A 15 -2.43 6.56 -22.42
N LEU A 16 -1.23 6.09 -22.77
CA LEU A 16 -0.07 6.09 -21.86
C LEU A 16 0.37 7.51 -21.49
N MET A 17 0.35 8.43 -22.44
CA MET A 17 0.61 9.86 -22.16
C MET A 17 -0.42 10.43 -21.21
N ALA A 18 -1.72 10.20 -21.48
CA ALA A 18 -2.80 10.66 -20.62
C ALA A 18 -2.71 10.07 -19.20
N LEU A 19 -2.32 8.78 -19.08
CA LEU A 19 -2.09 8.11 -17.80
C LEU A 19 -0.93 8.75 -17.02
N ALA A 20 0.16 9.08 -17.71
CA ALA A 20 1.32 9.74 -17.11
C ALA A 20 0.99 11.16 -16.63
N ASP A 21 0.14 11.88 -17.37
CA ASP A 21 -0.35 13.22 -17.03
C ASP A 21 -1.43 13.21 -15.91
N GLY A 22 -1.85 12.01 -15.46
CA GLY A 22 -2.91 11.86 -14.46
C GLY A 22 -4.33 12.07 -15.01
N ASN A 23 -4.50 12.14 -16.31
CA ASN A 23 -5.82 12.24 -16.96
C ASN A 23 -6.38 10.82 -17.20
N PHE A 24 -6.86 10.22 -16.11
CA PHE A 24 -7.29 8.82 -16.10
C PHE A 24 -8.53 8.55 -16.95
N GLU A 25 -9.45 9.51 -17.05
CA GLU A 25 -10.66 9.40 -17.86
C GLU A 25 -10.29 9.32 -19.36
N LYS A 26 -9.42 10.20 -19.83
CA LYS A 26 -8.92 10.17 -21.20
C LYS A 26 -8.11 8.91 -21.47
N ALA A 27 -7.25 8.50 -20.53
CA ALA A 27 -6.48 7.27 -20.68
C ALA A 27 -7.40 6.06 -20.85
N LEU A 28 -8.47 5.99 -20.05
CA LEU A 28 -9.46 4.91 -20.12
C LEU A 28 -10.22 4.89 -21.45
N GLU A 29 -10.63 6.06 -21.95
CA GLU A 29 -11.30 6.18 -23.25
C GLU A 29 -10.43 5.62 -24.38
N GLU A 30 -9.18 6.03 -24.45
CA GLU A 30 -8.22 5.61 -25.48
C GLU A 30 -7.87 4.12 -25.37
N PHE A 31 -7.62 3.59 -24.14
CA PHE A 31 -7.38 2.17 -23.96
C PHE A 31 -8.60 1.32 -24.30
N ARG A 32 -9.82 1.78 -24.02
CA ARG A 32 -11.05 1.07 -24.43
C ARG A 32 -11.24 1.07 -25.93
N ALA A 33 -10.90 2.17 -26.63
CA ALA A 33 -10.89 2.18 -28.08
C ALA A 33 -9.88 1.16 -28.65
N ALA A 34 -8.71 1.03 -28.05
CA ALA A 34 -7.73 -0.01 -28.41
C ALA A 34 -8.23 -1.42 -28.09
N GLU A 35 -8.92 -1.62 -26.96
CA GLU A 35 -9.54 -2.93 -26.58
C GLU A 35 -10.61 -3.37 -27.59
N ILE A 36 -11.36 -2.46 -28.19
CA ILE A 36 -12.34 -2.80 -29.24
C ILE A 36 -11.67 -3.43 -30.45
N ILE A 37 -10.44 -2.97 -30.79
CA ILE A 37 -9.68 -3.48 -31.93
C ILE A 37 -8.99 -4.81 -31.61
N ASP A 38 -8.36 -4.91 -30.42
CA ASP A 38 -7.68 -6.12 -29.95
C ASP A 38 -8.12 -6.47 -28.54
N ARG A 39 -9.21 -7.21 -28.47
CA ARG A 39 -10.00 -7.46 -27.25
C ARG A 39 -9.20 -8.18 -26.15
N ASP A 40 -8.37 -9.14 -26.52
CA ASP A 40 -7.68 -10.00 -25.58
C ASP A 40 -6.16 -9.70 -25.50
N ASN A 41 -5.79 -8.48 -25.85
CA ASN A 41 -4.42 -8.00 -25.70
C ASN A 41 -4.09 -7.79 -24.21
N PRO A 42 -3.18 -8.61 -23.63
CA PRO A 42 -2.91 -8.54 -22.20
C PRO A 42 -2.31 -7.19 -21.77
N ALA A 43 -1.53 -6.54 -22.63
CA ALA A 43 -0.92 -5.25 -22.31
C ALA A 43 -1.98 -4.13 -22.25
N ILE A 44 -2.95 -4.14 -23.17
CA ILE A 44 -4.07 -3.19 -23.13
C ILE A 44 -4.91 -3.42 -21.87
N LEU A 45 -5.30 -4.69 -21.61
CA LEU A 45 -6.08 -5.05 -20.44
C LEU A 45 -5.38 -4.68 -19.13
N PHE A 46 -4.07 -4.88 -19.06
CA PHE A 46 -3.27 -4.51 -17.89
C PHE A 46 -3.31 -2.99 -17.64
N ASN A 47 -3.11 -2.19 -18.67
CA ASN A 47 -3.16 -0.73 -18.55
C ASN A 47 -4.57 -0.23 -18.20
N ILE A 48 -5.63 -0.86 -18.70
CA ILE A 48 -7.00 -0.58 -18.27
C ILE A 48 -7.17 -0.89 -16.79
N GLY A 49 -6.68 -2.05 -16.33
CA GLY A 49 -6.68 -2.42 -14.92
C GLY A 49 -5.94 -1.42 -14.04
N ILE A 50 -4.75 -0.96 -14.46
CA ILE A 50 -4.00 0.11 -13.78
C ILE A 50 -4.84 1.40 -13.74
N THR A 51 -5.44 1.80 -14.86
CA THR A 51 -6.23 3.04 -14.93
C THR A 51 -7.43 2.98 -13.98
N TYR A 52 -8.17 1.86 -13.94
CA TYR A 52 -9.23 1.66 -12.96
C TYR A 52 -8.72 1.66 -11.52
N THR A 53 -7.54 1.10 -11.26
CA THR A 53 -6.91 1.15 -9.95
C THR A 53 -6.61 2.58 -9.52
N ARG A 54 -6.12 3.42 -10.45
CA ARG A 54 -5.87 4.86 -10.19
C ARG A 54 -7.14 5.66 -9.95
N LEU A 55 -8.23 5.29 -10.60
CA LEU A 55 -9.57 5.85 -10.38
C LEU A 55 -10.25 5.36 -9.09
N GLY A 56 -9.64 4.43 -8.35
CA GLY A 56 -10.25 3.84 -7.15
C GLY A 56 -11.35 2.82 -7.45
N LEU A 57 -11.54 2.44 -8.71
CA LEU A 57 -12.55 1.47 -9.15
C LEU A 57 -12.01 0.04 -9.06
N PHE A 58 -11.63 -0.35 -7.84
CA PHE A 58 -10.87 -1.56 -7.55
C PHE A 58 -11.55 -2.85 -8.00
N LYS A 59 -12.87 -2.96 -7.86
CA LYS A 59 -13.61 -4.15 -8.31
C LYS A 59 -13.49 -4.36 -9.81
N THR A 60 -13.69 -3.30 -10.59
CA THR A 60 -13.54 -3.35 -12.06
C THR A 60 -12.08 -3.65 -12.45
N ALA A 61 -11.10 -3.09 -11.75
CA ALA A 61 -9.69 -3.41 -11.98
C ALA A 61 -9.41 -4.91 -11.77
N ILE A 62 -9.98 -5.51 -10.70
CA ILE A 62 -9.86 -6.95 -10.42
C ILE A 62 -10.40 -7.78 -11.59
N ASP A 63 -11.56 -7.42 -12.17
CA ASP A 63 -12.15 -8.14 -13.30
C ASP A 63 -11.20 -8.15 -14.52
N TYR A 64 -10.55 -7.02 -14.81
CA TYR A 64 -9.55 -6.94 -15.88
C TYR A 64 -8.31 -7.78 -15.59
N TYR A 65 -7.79 -7.74 -14.36
CA TYR A 65 -6.65 -8.59 -13.97
C TYR A 65 -7.00 -10.08 -14.01
N GLN A 66 -8.19 -10.48 -13.58
CA GLN A 66 -8.67 -11.86 -13.68
C GLN A 66 -8.76 -12.32 -15.13
N ARG A 67 -9.26 -11.45 -16.01
CA ARG A 67 -9.31 -11.75 -17.46
C ARG A 67 -7.92 -12.02 -18.01
N ILE A 68 -6.89 -11.23 -17.65
CA ILE A 68 -5.50 -11.48 -18.04
C ILE A 68 -5.04 -12.86 -17.55
N LEU A 69 -5.29 -13.18 -16.28
CA LEU A 69 -4.87 -14.47 -15.70
C LEU A 69 -5.56 -15.67 -16.38
N SER A 70 -6.72 -15.48 -17.02
CA SER A 70 -7.42 -16.50 -17.78
C SER A 70 -6.87 -16.69 -19.21
N LEU A 71 -6.12 -15.71 -19.73
CA LEU A 71 -5.49 -15.80 -21.04
C LEU A 71 -4.30 -16.75 -20.98
N LYS A 72 -4.20 -17.69 -21.93
CA LYS A 72 -3.07 -18.61 -22.04
C LYS A 72 -1.86 -17.97 -22.75
N SER A 73 -1.72 -16.64 -22.70
CA SER A 73 -0.64 -15.93 -23.40
C SER A 73 0.55 -15.73 -22.46
N GLY A 74 1.73 -16.27 -22.83
CA GLY A 74 2.96 -16.14 -22.06
C GLY A 74 3.65 -14.77 -22.15
N PHE A 75 2.95 -13.70 -22.52
CA PHE A 75 3.56 -12.45 -22.96
C PHE A 75 3.53 -11.30 -21.95
N ILE A 76 2.96 -11.49 -20.76
CA ILE A 76 2.90 -10.43 -19.74
C ILE A 76 3.51 -10.92 -18.44
N ASP A 77 4.08 -9.97 -17.70
CA ASP A 77 4.53 -10.21 -16.32
C ASP A 77 3.34 -10.47 -15.39
N LEU A 78 2.98 -11.75 -15.27
CA LEU A 78 1.87 -12.19 -14.40
C LEU A 78 2.10 -11.85 -12.92
N HIS A 79 3.35 -11.64 -12.49
CA HIS A 79 3.64 -11.24 -11.11
C HIS A 79 3.20 -9.80 -10.86
N SER A 80 3.45 -8.90 -11.81
CA SER A 80 2.91 -7.54 -11.76
C SER A 80 1.38 -7.54 -11.77
N VAL A 81 0.73 -8.39 -12.58
CA VAL A 81 -0.73 -8.53 -12.58
C VAL A 81 -1.22 -8.97 -11.20
N LYS A 82 -0.67 -10.06 -10.64
CA LYS A 82 -1.03 -10.57 -9.31
C LYS A 82 -0.81 -9.54 -8.21
N LYS A 83 0.29 -8.80 -8.25
CA LYS A 83 0.62 -7.77 -7.29
C LYS A 83 -0.37 -6.60 -7.32
N ASN A 84 -0.72 -6.08 -8.50
CA ASN A 84 -1.72 -5.03 -8.64
C ASN A 84 -3.12 -5.51 -8.23
N MET A 85 -3.50 -6.74 -8.60
CA MET A 85 -4.74 -7.36 -8.17
C MET A 85 -4.80 -7.54 -6.65
N GLY A 86 -3.68 -7.97 -6.03
CA GLY A 86 -3.52 -8.05 -4.58
C GLY A 86 -3.73 -6.70 -3.90
N TYR A 87 -3.17 -5.62 -4.47
CA TYR A 87 -3.43 -4.27 -4.00
C TYR A 87 -4.93 -3.91 -4.06
N CYS A 88 -5.61 -4.22 -5.17
CA CYS A 88 -7.05 -3.97 -5.29
C CYS A 88 -7.87 -4.76 -4.26
N TYR A 89 -7.49 -6.01 -3.97
CA TYR A 89 -8.12 -6.78 -2.90
C TYR A 89 -7.91 -6.16 -1.51
N ILE A 90 -6.72 -5.62 -1.24
CA ILE A 90 -6.45 -4.87 0.00
C ILE A 90 -7.38 -3.67 0.11
N GLN A 91 -7.52 -2.87 -0.96
CA GLN A 91 -8.37 -1.69 -0.97
C GLN A 91 -9.88 -2.01 -0.81
N THR A 92 -10.27 -3.25 -1.12
CA THR A 92 -11.65 -3.73 -0.93
C THR A 92 -11.85 -4.56 0.34
N GLY A 93 -10.83 -4.64 1.21
CA GLY A 93 -10.89 -5.39 2.47
C GLY A 93 -10.79 -6.91 2.34
N ASN A 94 -10.48 -7.43 1.14
CA ASN A 94 -10.38 -8.86 0.87
C ASN A 94 -8.94 -9.37 1.12
N TYR A 95 -8.47 -9.25 2.36
CA TYR A 95 -7.08 -9.50 2.75
C TYR A 95 -6.63 -10.95 2.51
N THR A 96 -7.52 -11.92 2.71
CA THR A 96 -7.22 -13.35 2.47
C THR A 96 -6.92 -13.63 1.00
N GLU A 97 -7.69 -13.04 0.09
CA GLU A 97 -7.46 -13.21 -1.35
C GLU A 97 -6.18 -12.47 -1.79
N ALA A 98 -5.91 -11.30 -1.20
CA ALA A 98 -4.65 -10.60 -1.42
C ALA A 98 -3.45 -11.46 -1.00
N LEU A 99 -3.51 -12.10 0.19
CA LEU A 99 -2.43 -12.98 0.69
C LEU A 99 -2.08 -14.10 -0.29
N LYS A 100 -3.08 -14.78 -0.88
CA LYS A 100 -2.85 -15.86 -1.85
C LYS A 100 -2.03 -15.37 -3.05
N LEU A 101 -2.40 -14.20 -3.60
CA LEU A 101 -1.71 -13.63 -4.76
C LEU A 101 -0.29 -13.16 -4.40
N LEU A 102 -0.12 -12.57 -3.22
CA LEU A 102 1.17 -12.09 -2.73
C LEU A 102 2.11 -13.26 -2.42
N ASP A 103 1.60 -14.36 -1.87
CA ASP A 103 2.38 -15.58 -1.65
C ASP A 103 2.88 -16.16 -2.97
N ASP A 104 2.05 -16.19 -4.01
CA ASP A 104 2.46 -16.58 -5.35
C ASP A 104 3.59 -15.70 -5.90
N VAL A 105 3.50 -14.38 -5.71
CA VAL A 105 4.54 -13.44 -6.13
C VAL A 105 5.84 -13.69 -5.36
N ILE A 106 5.77 -13.78 -4.04
CA ILE A 106 6.93 -13.94 -3.15
C ILE A 106 7.59 -15.31 -3.34
N SER A 107 6.83 -16.35 -3.72
CA SER A 107 7.38 -17.67 -4.00
C SER A 107 8.41 -17.66 -5.14
N VAL A 108 8.26 -16.73 -6.09
CA VAL A 108 9.19 -16.55 -7.23
C VAL A 108 10.17 -15.40 -6.99
N PHE A 109 9.66 -14.29 -6.44
CA PHE A 109 10.43 -13.09 -6.14
C PHE A 109 10.45 -12.86 -4.62
N SER A 110 11.21 -13.68 -3.90
CA SER A 110 11.29 -13.64 -2.44
C SER A 110 11.80 -12.31 -1.87
N GLU A 111 12.31 -11.43 -2.72
CA GLU A 111 12.86 -10.11 -2.36
C GLU A 111 11.97 -8.95 -2.78
N ASP A 112 10.78 -9.20 -3.33
CA ASP A 112 9.85 -8.12 -3.66
C ASP A 112 9.33 -7.46 -2.37
N THR A 113 10.05 -6.40 -1.97
CA THR A 113 9.74 -5.63 -0.75
C THR A 113 8.32 -5.06 -0.78
N THR A 114 7.81 -4.70 -1.97
CA THR A 114 6.43 -4.21 -2.11
C THR A 114 5.42 -5.31 -1.78
N ALA A 115 5.61 -6.50 -2.35
CA ALA A 115 4.73 -7.64 -2.06
C ALA A 115 4.83 -8.06 -0.58
N LEU A 116 6.03 -8.07 0.01
CA LEU A 116 6.23 -8.35 1.43
C LEU A 116 5.55 -7.32 2.34
N ASN A 117 5.64 -6.02 2.03
CA ASN A 117 4.95 -4.98 2.80
C ASN A 117 3.42 -5.13 2.72
N MET A 118 2.90 -5.39 1.51
CA MET A 118 1.47 -5.64 1.32
C MET A 118 1.01 -6.89 2.10
N LYS A 119 1.81 -7.95 2.11
CA LYS A 119 1.55 -9.18 2.89
C LYS A 119 1.52 -8.89 4.39
N ALA A 120 2.51 -8.16 4.90
CA ALA A 120 2.56 -7.78 6.30
C ALA A 120 1.34 -6.94 6.71
N TYR A 121 0.92 -6.00 5.85
CA TYR A 121 -0.29 -5.21 6.06
C TYR A 121 -1.56 -6.09 6.09
N CYS A 122 -1.68 -7.06 5.17
CA CYS A 122 -2.81 -8.00 5.19
C CYS A 122 -2.87 -8.79 6.50
N TYR A 123 -1.73 -9.29 6.99
CA TYR A 123 -1.66 -9.98 8.28
C TYR A 123 -2.11 -9.08 9.43
N GLN A 124 -1.67 -7.81 9.43
CA GLN A 124 -2.10 -6.86 10.46
C GLN A 124 -3.62 -6.63 10.43
N GLN A 125 -4.23 -6.50 9.24
CA GLN A 125 -5.67 -6.31 9.10
C GLN A 125 -6.49 -7.56 9.49
N LEU A 126 -5.85 -8.73 9.54
CA LEU A 126 -6.43 -10.00 9.98
C LEU A 126 -6.10 -10.33 11.46
N ASP A 127 -5.56 -9.37 12.23
CA ASP A 127 -5.09 -9.54 13.60
C ASP A 127 -3.98 -10.63 13.77
N MET A 128 -3.32 -11.02 12.67
CA MET A 128 -2.21 -11.96 12.63
C MET A 128 -0.87 -11.22 12.86
N ASN A 129 -0.75 -10.62 14.04
CA ASN A 129 0.32 -9.67 14.33
C ASN A 129 1.71 -10.32 14.38
N GLU A 130 1.83 -11.59 14.77
CA GLU A 130 3.09 -12.32 14.80
C GLU A 130 3.61 -12.57 13.37
N GLU A 131 2.74 -12.99 12.45
CA GLU A 131 3.07 -13.20 11.04
C GLU A 131 3.44 -11.89 10.35
N SER A 132 2.72 -10.81 10.69
CA SER A 132 3.04 -9.47 10.20
C SER A 132 4.44 -9.06 10.66
N LEU A 133 4.74 -9.19 11.95
CA LEU A 133 6.04 -8.84 12.52
C LEU A 133 7.17 -9.71 11.94
N ALA A 134 6.93 -11.01 11.72
CA ALA A 134 7.88 -11.91 11.07
C ALA A 134 8.18 -11.48 9.64
N THR A 135 7.14 -11.02 8.91
CA THR A 135 7.29 -10.52 7.54
C THR A 135 8.12 -9.22 7.51
N TYR A 136 7.87 -8.27 8.42
CA TYR A 136 8.71 -7.06 8.51
C TYR A 136 10.17 -7.41 8.89
N ARG A 137 10.40 -8.38 9.76
CA ARG A 137 11.76 -8.87 10.08
C ARG A 137 12.47 -9.41 8.83
N THR A 138 11.76 -10.13 7.96
CA THR A 138 12.31 -10.60 6.68
C THR A 138 12.74 -9.43 5.77
N ILE A 139 11.94 -8.37 5.69
CA ILE A 139 12.31 -7.16 4.95
C ILE A 139 13.58 -6.53 5.55
N LEU A 140 13.62 -6.38 6.87
CA LEU A 140 14.71 -5.71 7.58
C LEU A 140 16.04 -6.52 7.61
N GLN A 141 15.98 -7.82 7.42
CA GLN A 141 17.19 -8.64 7.21
C GLN A 141 17.91 -8.29 5.92
N LYS A 142 17.16 -7.84 4.90
CA LYS A 142 17.66 -7.47 3.56
C LYS A 142 17.95 -5.99 3.45
N ASP A 143 17.00 -5.17 3.86
CA ASP A 143 17.09 -3.71 3.89
C ASP A 143 16.84 -3.20 5.32
N ARG A 144 17.91 -3.14 6.10
CA ARG A 144 17.86 -2.66 7.48
C ARG A 144 17.53 -1.18 7.63
N PHE A 145 17.51 -0.43 6.54
CA PHE A 145 17.15 0.99 6.49
C PHE A 145 15.77 1.23 5.87
N ASN A 146 14.96 0.19 5.70
CA ASN A 146 13.58 0.34 5.29
C ASN A 146 12.77 0.98 6.42
N TYR A 147 12.77 2.31 6.47
CA TYR A 147 12.16 3.08 7.56
C TYR A 147 10.67 2.84 7.71
N ASN A 148 9.95 2.58 6.61
CA ASN A 148 8.53 2.22 6.68
C ASN A 148 8.34 0.89 7.42
N SER A 149 9.13 -0.13 7.07
CA SER A 149 9.05 -1.45 7.74
C SER A 149 9.52 -1.38 9.19
N ILE A 150 10.52 -0.54 9.51
CA ILE A 150 10.93 -0.28 10.91
C ILE A 150 9.78 0.33 11.70
N ASN A 151 9.13 1.35 11.13
CA ASN A 151 8.00 2.03 11.78
C ASN A 151 6.83 1.07 12.03
N SER A 152 6.46 0.30 11.01
CA SER A 152 5.37 -0.68 11.14
C SER A 152 5.67 -1.77 12.16
N ALA A 153 6.91 -2.28 12.20
CA ALA A 153 7.34 -3.24 13.22
C ALA A 153 7.28 -2.64 14.63
N ALA A 154 7.74 -1.39 14.80
CA ALA A 154 7.68 -0.69 16.08
C ALA A 154 6.23 -0.45 16.54
N TYR A 155 5.34 -0.07 15.62
CA TYR A 155 3.92 0.08 15.90
C TYR A 155 3.28 -1.24 16.36
N LEU A 156 3.53 -2.35 15.65
CA LEU A 156 3.03 -3.68 16.01
C LEU A 156 3.54 -4.15 17.38
N MET A 157 4.82 -3.89 17.69
CA MET A 157 5.36 -4.17 19.03
C MET A 157 4.57 -3.42 20.11
N ALA A 158 4.22 -2.15 19.87
CA ALA A 158 3.45 -1.34 20.80
C ALA A 158 1.99 -1.80 20.89
N LEU A 159 1.38 -2.15 19.76
CA LEU A 159 0.01 -2.66 19.70
C LEU A 159 -0.13 -3.96 20.52
N ASN A 160 0.84 -4.86 20.38
CA ASN A 160 0.90 -6.12 21.13
C ASN A 160 1.44 -5.97 22.56
N ASN A 161 1.77 -4.74 22.98
CA ASN A 161 2.38 -4.45 24.28
C ASN A 161 3.65 -5.28 24.54
N THR A 162 4.46 -5.53 23.51
CA THR A 162 5.70 -6.33 23.56
C THR A 162 6.90 -5.46 23.22
N GLN A 163 8.05 -5.74 23.87
CA GLN A 163 9.34 -5.11 23.55
C GLN A 163 9.27 -3.57 23.44
N LEU A 164 8.49 -2.90 24.28
CA LEU A 164 8.15 -1.48 24.18
C LEU A 164 9.38 -0.55 24.13
N GLU A 165 10.43 -0.84 24.92
CA GLU A 165 11.67 -0.06 24.90
C GLU A 165 12.43 -0.21 23.56
N SER A 166 12.39 -1.39 22.94
CA SER A 166 12.94 -1.61 21.60
C SER A 166 12.12 -0.86 20.55
N ALA A 167 10.80 -0.96 20.63
CA ALA A 167 9.87 -0.20 19.76
C ALA A 167 10.14 1.30 19.85
N TYR A 168 10.32 1.84 21.07
CA TYR A 168 10.64 3.26 21.27
C TYR A 168 11.95 3.65 20.57
N LYS A 169 13.02 2.86 20.74
CA LYS A 169 14.33 3.15 20.11
C LYS A 169 14.21 3.16 18.59
N LEU A 170 13.49 2.18 18.01
CA LEU A 170 13.26 2.07 16.57
C LEU A 170 12.45 3.27 16.04
N ALA A 171 11.30 3.57 16.65
CA ALA A 171 10.45 4.67 16.24
C ALA A 171 11.15 6.04 16.38
N LYS A 172 11.94 6.23 17.46
CA LYS A 172 12.74 7.44 17.68
C LYS A 172 13.83 7.60 16.61
N HIS A 173 14.49 6.51 16.22
CA HIS A 173 15.46 6.54 15.14
C HIS A 173 14.81 6.98 13.82
N VAL A 174 13.69 6.34 13.46
CA VAL A 174 12.95 6.64 12.22
C VAL A 174 12.44 8.08 12.19
N SER A 175 11.84 8.56 13.29
CA SER A 175 11.34 9.95 13.38
C SER A 175 12.48 10.98 13.34
N GLY A 176 13.69 10.60 13.75
CA GLY A 176 14.89 11.43 13.64
C GLY A 176 15.35 11.61 12.19
N THR A 177 15.17 10.63 11.34
CA THR A 177 15.55 10.71 9.91
C THR A 177 14.53 11.48 9.07
N SER A 178 13.26 11.49 9.48
CA SER A 178 12.19 12.23 8.80
C SER A 178 11.23 12.84 9.81
N SER A 179 11.68 13.93 10.41
CA SER A 179 10.97 14.62 11.51
C SER A 179 9.63 15.25 11.13
N HIS A 180 9.22 15.17 9.86
CA HIS A 180 7.97 15.71 9.32
C HIS A 180 7.04 14.62 8.76
N ASN A 181 7.42 13.33 8.88
CA ASN A 181 6.51 12.25 8.50
C ASN A 181 5.48 12.03 9.62
N PRO A 182 4.18 12.33 9.38
CA PRO A 182 3.15 12.24 10.42
C PRO A 182 2.93 10.82 10.92
N ALA A 183 3.06 9.79 10.08
CA ALA A 183 2.93 8.39 10.50
C ALA A 183 4.05 7.98 11.47
N TYR A 184 5.28 8.48 11.27
CA TYR A 184 6.40 8.19 12.18
C TYR A 184 6.24 8.91 13.53
N LEU A 185 5.73 10.14 13.49
CA LEU A 185 5.43 10.91 14.69
C LEU A 185 4.29 10.27 15.49
N ASP A 186 3.26 9.82 14.80
CA ASP A 186 2.11 9.14 15.40
C ASP A 186 2.54 7.84 16.09
N THR A 187 3.24 6.96 15.37
CA THR A 187 3.78 5.73 15.95
C THR A 187 4.63 5.99 17.19
N LEU A 188 5.52 6.97 17.13
CA LEU A 188 6.36 7.33 18.29
C LEU A 188 5.52 7.86 19.45
N GLY A 189 4.52 8.69 19.15
CA GLY A 189 3.57 9.21 20.15
C GLY A 189 2.76 8.09 20.81
N TYR A 190 2.24 7.15 20.03
CA TYR A 190 1.51 5.98 20.53
C TYR A 190 2.40 5.10 21.43
N ILE A 191 3.63 4.82 21.02
CA ILE A 191 4.59 4.09 21.84
C ILE A 191 4.85 4.84 23.15
N CYS A 192 5.01 6.16 23.12
CA CYS A 192 5.19 6.98 24.31
C CYS A 192 4.00 6.86 25.28
N ILE A 193 2.76 6.75 24.80
CA ILE A 193 1.59 6.45 25.64
C ILE A 193 1.79 5.11 26.34
N LYS A 194 2.15 4.05 25.60
CA LYS A 194 2.31 2.68 26.14
C LYS A 194 3.41 2.56 27.21
N ILE A 195 4.46 3.40 27.13
CA ILE A 195 5.55 3.41 28.12
C ILE A 195 5.39 4.50 29.19
N GLY A 196 4.26 5.22 29.21
CA GLY A 196 3.95 6.25 30.21
C GLY A 196 4.67 7.59 30.05
N ARG A 197 5.31 7.86 28.92
CA ARG A 197 5.98 9.14 28.61
C ARG A 197 4.99 10.15 28.02
N LEU A 198 4.01 10.57 28.83
CA LEU A 198 2.84 11.30 28.35
C LEU A 198 3.15 12.68 27.75
N ASP A 199 4.16 13.38 28.24
CA ASP A 199 4.55 14.70 27.70
C ASP A 199 5.25 14.57 26.34
N GLU A 200 6.07 13.52 26.16
CA GLU A 200 6.65 13.21 24.84
C GLU A 200 5.55 12.77 23.86
N ALA A 201 4.59 11.96 24.31
CA ALA A 201 3.43 11.54 23.50
C ALA A 201 2.66 12.77 22.99
N GLU A 202 2.33 13.72 23.86
CA GLU A 202 1.61 14.94 23.49
C GLU A 202 2.37 15.75 22.44
N LYS A 203 3.68 15.93 22.63
CA LYS A 203 4.52 16.62 21.68
C LYS A 203 4.49 16.00 20.28
N TYR A 204 4.63 14.68 20.20
CA TYR A 204 4.68 13.99 18.90
C TYR A 204 3.31 13.94 18.23
N LEU A 205 2.24 13.60 18.96
CA LEU A 205 0.90 13.54 18.41
C LEU A 205 0.35 14.90 17.99
N THR A 206 0.64 15.97 18.77
CA THR A 206 0.27 17.35 18.37
C THR A 206 0.99 17.73 17.07
N LYS A 207 2.27 17.36 16.92
CA LYS A 207 3.00 17.61 15.68
C LYS A 207 2.44 16.79 14.51
N ALA A 208 2.08 15.54 14.71
CA ALA A 208 1.43 14.71 13.68
C ALA A 208 0.10 15.32 13.23
N LEU A 209 -0.76 15.74 14.17
CA LEU A 209 -2.03 16.41 13.90
C LEU A 209 -1.86 17.77 13.21
N SER A 210 -0.78 18.50 13.47
CA SER A 210 -0.51 19.76 12.75
C SER A 210 -0.24 19.55 11.27
N ILE A 211 0.19 18.34 10.86
CA ILE A 211 0.48 17.97 9.47
C ILE A 211 -0.76 17.31 8.82
N LEU A 212 -1.41 16.38 9.55
CA LEU A 212 -2.61 15.66 9.10
C LEU A 212 -3.73 15.79 10.14
N PRO A 213 -4.45 16.92 10.18
CA PRO A 213 -5.43 17.20 11.23
C PRO A 213 -6.67 16.31 11.19
N PHE A 214 -6.98 15.69 10.06
CA PHE A 214 -8.17 14.85 9.85
C PHE A 214 -7.86 13.35 9.79
N GLU A 215 -6.60 12.94 10.06
CA GLU A 215 -6.24 11.53 10.09
C GLU A 215 -6.82 10.86 11.34
N LYS A 216 -7.73 9.93 11.12
CA LYS A 216 -8.53 9.31 12.17
C LYS A 216 -7.69 8.59 13.23
N GLU A 217 -6.71 7.82 12.80
CA GLU A 217 -5.83 7.06 13.70
C GLU A 217 -5.06 7.99 14.65
N ILE A 218 -4.50 9.08 14.11
CA ILE A 218 -3.78 10.07 14.93
C ILE A 218 -4.72 10.75 15.95
N GLN A 219 -5.96 11.05 15.54
CA GLN A 219 -6.97 11.61 16.44
C GLN A 219 -7.35 10.63 17.56
N GLU A 220 -7.46 9.34 17.23
CA GLU A 220 -7.76 8.28 18.21
C GLU A 220 -6.63 8.15 19.25
N HIS A 221 -5.37 8.12 18.82
CA HIS A 221 -4.21 8.08 19.72
C HIS A 221 -4.14 9.34 20.60
N TYR A 222 -4.39 10.52 20.03
CA TYR A 222 -4.42 11.76 20.82
C TYR A 222 -5.56 11.77 21.83
N ALA A 223 -6.73 11.25 21.48
CA ALA A 223 -7.85 11.13 22.40
C ALA A 223 -7.56 10.13 23.53
N GLU A 224 -6.87 9.00 23.25
CA GLU A 224 -6.38 8.06 24.27
C GLU A 224 -5.45 8.77 25.28
N LEU A 225 -4.48 9.51 24.77
CA LEU A 225 -3.57 10.32 25.61
C LEU A 225 -4.31 11.27 26.51
N MET A 226 -5.28 12.05 25.97
CA MET A 226 -6.02 13.03 26.75
C MET A 226 -6.89 12.40 27.84
N LYS A 227 -7.40 11.19 27.63
CA LYS A 227 -8.11 10.44 28.67
C LYS A 227 -7.19 10.03 29.82
N ILE A 228 -5.94 9.65 29.52
CA ILE A 228 -4.97 9.25 30.54
C ILE A 228 -4.51 10.46 31.35
N LYS A 229 -4.23 11.60 30.70
CA LYS A 229 -3.77 12.84 31.39
C LYS A 229 -4.84 13.49 32.29
N LYS A 230 -6.12 13.15 32.10
CA LYS A 230 -7.23 13.67 32.94
C LYS A 230 -7.49 12.84 34.21
N LYS A 231 -6.88 11.67 34.31
CA LYS A 231 -6.96 10.78 35.50
C LYS A 231 -5.87 11.11 36.50
#